data_143b0366000fb536b09a9337c1cdc89f
#
_entry.id   143b0366000fb536b09a9337c1cdc89f
#
_cell.length_a   1.000
_cell.length_b   1.000
_cell.length_c   1.000
_cell.angle_alpha   90.00
_cell.angle_beta   90.00
_cell.angle_gamma   90.00
#
_symmetry.space_group_name_H-M   'P 1'
#
loop_
_entity.id
_entity.type
_entity.pdbx_description
1 polymer ?
#
loop_
_entity_poly.entity_id
_entity_poly.type
_entity_poly.pdbx_seq_one_letter_code
_entity_poly.pdbx_strand_id
1 'polypeptide(L)'
;MRDAVLKVPFVVSFGSFIDDTSTLADLILPDHSVLESWSDARPESGAAVAFVTVAGPAMKPLHQSRATPDVLLDVARKLKQPIKPELPWQTFDKMLQSTMGDESWATATKQGWVELKRAEGKGPRAEGTPARAATAGAQVTSPPRDAVFDGDPTQYPFHFLPYASQAFVDGSLAHLPWLQEMPDPITTAMWSSWVEINPQTAARLGIGDGDVVEIASDHGAVRAPAVVSPGIAPDVLAMPVGQGHETFTRYASGRGSNPVKLLAPTVEPETGALAWAATRVKISRVGEPDGRLIRFAGALFDHPNARR
;
A
#
# COMPACT_ATOMS: atom_id res chain seq x y z
N MET A 1 4.97 -14.43 2.87
CA MET A 1 3.56 -14.36 2.42
C MET A 1 3.22 -15.46 1.39
N ARG A 2 3.95 -15.60 0.29
CA ARG A 2 3.72 -16.62 -0.75
C ARG A 2 3.54 -18.04 -0.17
N ASP A 3 4.44 -18.50 0.69
CA ASP A 3 4.37 -19.82 1.31
C ASP A 3 3.16 -20.03 2.22
N ALA A 4 2.61 -18.94 2.75
CA ALA A 4 1.38 -18.99 3.55
C ALA A 4 0.15 -19.16 2.64
N VAL A 5 0.09 -18.41 1.53
CA VAL A 5 -1.00 -18.53 0.55
C VAL A 5 -1.02 -19.93 -0.07
N LEU A 6 0.14 -20.48 -0.41
CA LEU A 6 0.24 -21.83 -0.98
C LEU A 6 -0.20 -22.98 -0.03
N LYS A 7 -0.38 -22.68 1.27
CA LYS A 7 -0.95 -23.65 2.24
C LYS A 7 -2.47 -23.62 2.29
N VAL A 8 -3.10 -22.62 1.67
CA VAL A 8 -4.56 -22.51 1.63
C VAL A 8 -5.10 -23.50 0.59
N PRO A 9 -6.04 -24.40 0.95
CA PRO A 9 -6.51 -25.46 0.05
C PRO A 9 -7.21 -24.95 -1.22
N PHE A 10 -7.78 -23.77 -1.19
CA PHE A 10 -8.46 -23.17 -2.34
C PHE A 10 -8.44 -21.65 -2.22
N VAL A 11 -7.84 -20.99 -3.19
CA VAL A 11 -7.63 -19.54 -3.24
C VAL A 11 -8.45 -18.94 -4.38
N VAL A 12 -9.27 -17.94 -4.08
CA VAL A 12 -10.03 -17.17 -5.06
C VAL A 12 -9.50 -15.74 -5.10
N SER A 13 -9.16 -15.26 -6.28
CA SER A 13 -8.80 -13.87 -6.53
C SER A 13 -9.94 -13.12 -7.22
N PHE A 14 -10.23 -11.91 -6.76
CA PHE A 14 -11.13 -10.96 -7.43
C PHE A 14 -10.36 -9.91 -8.26
N GLY A 15 -9.09 -10.18 -8.57
CA GLY A 15 -8.26 -9.25 -9.33
C GLY A 15 -8.79 -9.03 -10.75
N SER A 16 -8.96 -7.77 -11.15
CA SER A 16 -9.29 -7.40 -12.52
C SER A 16 -8.10 -7.54 -13.48
N PHE A 17 -6.90 -7.63 -12.92
CA PHE A 17 -5.65 -7.88 -13.63
C PHE A 17 -4.93 -9.06 -12.99
N ILE A 18 -4.19 -9.81 -13.80
CA ILE A 18 -3.32 -10.87 -13.27
C ILE A 18 -2.08 -10.20 -12.67
N ASP A 19 -1.95 -10.34 -11.36
CA ASP A 19 -0.83 -9.85 -10.55
C ASP A 19 -0.12 -11.01 -9.82
N ASP A 20 0.91 -10.69 -9.04
CA ASP A 20 1.70 -11.67 -8.29
C ASP A 20 0.85 -12.52 -7.34
N THR A 21 -0.23 -11.98 -6.80
CA THR A 21 -1.15 -12.70 -5.91
C THR A 21 -2.12 -13.56 -6.71
N SER A 22 -2.70 -13.01 -7.77
CA SER A 22 -3.66 -13.71 -8.65
C SER A 22 -3.05 -14.94 -9.31
N THR A 23 -1.73 -14.94 -9.58
CA THR A 23 -1.02 -16.12 -10.11
C THR A 23 -0.97 -17.30 -9.14
N LEU A 24 -1.26 -17.09 -7.87
CA LEU A 24 -1.35 -18.13 -6.84
C LEU A 24 -2.77 -18.63 -6.61
N ALA A 25 -3.76 -18.05 -7.29
CA ALA A 25 -5.17 -18.40 -7.11
C ALA A 25 -5.57 -19.62 -7.96
N ASP A 26 -6.44 -20.46 -7.40
CA ASP A 26 -7.09 -21.58 -8.10
C ASP A 26 -8.23 -21.10 -9.01
N LEU A 27 -8.83 -19.95 -8.66
CA LEU A 27 -9.93 -19.35 -9.42
C LEU A 27 -9.78 -17.82 -9.42
N ILE A 28 -9.89 -17.22 -10.60
CA ILE A 28 -9.93 -15.77 -10.78
C ILE A 28 -11.32 -15.37 -11.25
N LEU A 29 -11.99 -14.51 -10.49
CA LEU A 29 -13.28 -13.90 -10.79
C LEU A 29 -13.07 -12.39 -10.96
N PRO A 30 -12.98 -11.86 -12.19
CA PRO A 30 -12.61 -10.46 -12.38
C PRO A 30 -13.68 -9.53 -11.83
N ASP A 31 -13.27 -8.59 -10.98
CA ASP A 31 -14.11 -7.54 -10.42
C ASP A 31 -14.43 -6.46 -11.45
N HIS A 32 -15.51 -5.74 -11.22
CA HIS A 32 -15.79 -4.50 -11.92
C HIS A 32 -14.75 -3.43 -11.59
N SER A 33 -14.51 -2.51 -12.50
CA SER A 33 -13.79 -1.29 -12.16
C SER A 33 -14.63 -0.40 -11.22
N VAL A 34 -13.97 0.53 -10.52
CA VAL A 34 -14.64 1.47 -9.63
C VAL A 34 -15.74 2.29 -10.33
N LEU A 35 -15.60 2.56 -11.64
CA LEU A 35 -16.59 3.30 -12.41
C LEU A 35 -17.78 2.43 -12.86
N GLU A 36 -17.68 1.12 -12.73
CA GLU A 36 -18.70 0.15 -13.14
C GLU A 36 -19.51 -0.40 -11.95
N SER A 37 -19.14 -0.02 -10.72
CA SER A 37 -19.70 -0.55 -9.47
C SER A 37 -20.30 0.51 -8.59
N TRP A 38 -21.25 0.09 -7.73
CA TRP A 38 -21.60 0.83 -6.54
C TRP A 38 -20.45 0.77 -5.52
N SER A 39 -20.21 1.87 -4.86
CA SER A 39 -19.25 1.96 -3.75
C SER A 39 -19.80 2.83 -2.64
N ASP A 40 -19.37 2.53 -1.40
CA ASP A 40 -19.57 3.38 -0.24
C ASP A 40 -18.24 3.55 0.50
N ALA A 41 -18.12 4.65 1.22
CA ALA A 41 -16.99 4.86 2.11
C ALA A 41 -17.40 5.66 3.33
N ARG A 42 -16.75 5.36 4.46
CA ARG A 42 -16.83 6.17 5.67
C ARG A 42 -15.46 6.80 5.90
N PRO A 43 -15.40 8.10 6.24
CA PRO A 43 -14.13 8.69 6.59
C PRO A 43 -13.57 8.04 7.86
N GLU A 44 -12.27 8.02 7.95
CA GLU A 44 -11.58 7.65 9.18
C GLU A 44 -11.84 8.66 10.30
N SER A 45 -11.33 8.37 11.49
CA SER A 45 -11.44 9.25 12.65
C SER A 45 -10.86 10.65 12.36
N GLY A 46 -11.50 11.69 12.88
CA GLY A 46 -11.09 13.09 12.69
C GLY A 46 -12.05 13.93 11.84
N ALA A 47 -13.04 13.33 11.19
CA ALA A 47 -14.13 14.08 10.59
C ALA A 47 -15.00 14.77 11.65
N ALA A 48 -15.40 16.02 11.42
CA ALA A 48 -16.21 16.80 12.35
C ALA A 48 -17.59 16.17 12.60
N VAL A 49 -18.14 15.52 11.59
CA VAL A 49 -19.41 14.80 11.63
C VAL A 49 -19.25 13.39 11.03
N ALA A 50 -20.02 12.45 11.52
CA ALA A 50 -20.06 11.12 10.90
C ALA A 50 -20.88 11.18 9.60
N PHE A 51 -20.31 10.77 8.51
CA PHE A 51 -21.00 10.70 7.22
C PHE A 51 -20.61 9.44 6.45
N VAL A 52 -21.38 9.11 5.45
CA VAL A 52 -21.07 8.07 4.47
C VAL A 52 -21.20 8.65 3.06
N THR A 53 -20.24 8.34 2.21
CA THR A 53 -20.32 8.65 0.79
C THR A 53 -20.90 7.45 0.03
N VAL A 54 -21.62 7.72 -1.05
CA VAL A 54 -22.14 6.68 -1.94
C VAL A 54 -21.91 7.13 -3.38
N ALA A 55 -21.34 6.25 -4.19
CA ALA A 55 -21.17 6.48 -5.60
C ALA A 55 -21.81 5.33 -6.39
N GLY A 56 -22.69 5.67 -7.32
CA GLY A 56 -23.24 4.72 -8.28
C GLY A 56 -22.33 4.52 -9.48
N PRO A 57 -22.53 3.46 -10.28
CA PRO A 57 -21.76 3.23 -11.48
C PRO A 57 -21.93 4.38 -12.48
N ALA A 58 -20.82 4.90 -12.99
CA ALA A 58 -20.78 5.95 -14.01
C ALA A 58 -20.82 5.37 -15.43
N MET A 59 -20.57 4.08 -15.59
CA MET A 59 -20.56 3.39 -16.86
C MET A 59 -21.06 1.94 -16.73
N LYS A 60 -21.45 1.36 -17.84
CA LYS A 60 -21.76 -0.07 -17.90
C LYS A 60 -20.46 -0.89 -17.93
N PRO A 61 -20.49 -2.13 -17.40
CA PRO A 61 -19.33 -3.01 -17.49
C PRO A 61 -18.86 -3.21 -18.94
N LEU A 62 -17.56 -3.03 -19.16
CA LEU A 62 -16.93 -3.22 -20.48
C LEU A 62 -16.63 -4.68 -20.77
N HIS A 63 -16.46 -5.48 -19.74
CA HIS A 63 -16.07 -6.88 -19.84
C HIS A 63 -17.03 -7.79 -19.06
N GLN A 64 -16.82 -9.10 -19.17
CA GLN A 64 -17.59 -10.10 -18.41
C GLN A 64 -17.05 -10.20 -16.97
N SER A 65 -17.19 -9.13 -16.23
CA SER A 65 -16.83 -9.00 -14.81
C SER A 65 -18.08 -8.94 -13.94
N ARG A 66 -17.93 -9.05 -12.62
CA ARG A 66 -19.02 -8.90 -11.64
C ARG A 66 -18.49 -8.19 -10.41
N ALA A 67 -19.30 -7.31 -9.84
CA ALA A 67 -18.96 -6.65 -8.58
C ALA A 67 -18.72 -7.68 -7.47
N THR A 68 -17.56 -7.60 -6.81
CA THR A 68 -17.20 -8.52 -5.72
C THR A 68 -18.26 -8.62 -4.63
N PRO A 69 -18.90 -7.53 -4.15
CA PRO A 69 -19.99 -7.63 -3.18
C PRO A 69 -21.16 -8.48 -3.66
N ASP A 70 -21.56 -8.37 -4.94
CA ASP A 70 -22.66 -9.16 -5.51
C ASP A 70 -22.34 -10.65 -5.57
N VAL A 71 -21.06 -10.97 -5.88
CA VAL A 71 -20.60 -12.37 -5.85
C VAL A 71 -20.65 -12.93 -4.44
N LEU A 72 -20.19 -12.16 -3.45
CA LEU A 72 -20.21 -12.57 -2.04
C LEU A 72 -21.64 -12.76 -1.52
N LEU A 73 -22.58 -11.89 -1.88
CA LEU A 73 -24.00 -12.06 -1.56
C LEU A 73 -24.59 -13.33 -2.20
N ASP A 74 -24.23 -13.61 -3.45
CA ASP A 74 -24.62 -14.83 -4.13
C ASP A 74 -24.10 -16.09 -3.44
N VAL A 75 -22.83 -16.09 -3.04
CA VAL A 75 -22.21 -17.19 -2.29
C VAL A 75 -22.90 -17.38 -0.95
N ALA A 76 -23.14 -16.30 -0.22
CA ALA A 76 -23.79 -16.34 1.10
C ALA A 76 -25.16 -17.02 1.03
N ARG A 77 -25.96 -16.73 -0.01
CA ARG A 77 -27.29 -17.35 -0.20
C ARG A 77 -27.23 -18.83 -0.60
N LYS A 78 -26.11 -19.28 -1.18
CA LYS A 78 -25.93 -20.66 -1.66
C LYS A 78 -25.24 -21.57 -0.64
N LEU A 79 -24.75 -21.03 0.48
CA LEU A 79 -24.14 -21.83 1.51
C LEU A 79 -25.13 -22.77 2.16
N LYS A 80 -24.73 -24.03 2.37
CA LYS A 80 -25.54 -25.04 3.05
C LYS A 80 -25.84 -24.68 4.51
N GLN A 81 -24.91 -23.95 5.15
CA GLN A 81 -25.08 -23.39 6.49
C GLN A 81 -25.19 -21.87 6.35
N PRO A 82 -26.36 -21.27 6.65
CA PRO A 82 -26.54 -19.82 6.50
C PRO A 82 -25.58 -19.05 7.40
N ILE A 83 -25.05 -17.95 6.87
CA ILE A 83 -24.29 -16.96 7.64
C ILE A 83 -25.26 -16.25 8.59
N LYS A 84 -24.83 -15.96 9.80
CA LYS A 84 -25.60 -15.16 10.77
C LYS A 84 -24.83 -13.88 11.10
N PRO A 85 -25.46 -12.69 10.98
CA PRO A 85 -26.81 -12.44 10.49
C PRO A 85 -26.97 -12.80 9.00
N GLU A 86 -28.18 -13.13 8.58
CA GLU A 86 -28.49 -13.44 7.18
C GLU A 86 -28.25 -12.24 6.27
N LEU A 87 -27.78 -12.54 5.04
CA LEU A 87 -27.54 -11.56 3.98
C LEU A 87 -28.55 -11.78 2.85
N PRO A 88 -29.82 -11.30 2.97
CA PRO A 88 -30.90 -11.66 2.07
C PRO A 88 -30.86 -10.89 0.74
N TRP A 89 -30.07 -9.85 0.63
CA TRP A 89 -30.06 -8.94 -0.51
C TRP A 89 -29.51 -9.62 -1.78
N GLN A 90 -30.07 -9.28 -2.92
CA GLN A 90 -29.62 -9.81 -4.20
C GLN A 90 -28.42 -9.07 -4.77
N THR A 91 -28.33 -7.77 -4.49
CA THR A 91 -27.30 -6.88 -5.01
C THR A 91 -26.81 -5.92 -3.92
N PHE A 92 -25.62 -5.41 -4.11
CA PHE A 92 -24.97 -4.52 -3.14
C PHE A 92 -25.71 -3.20 -2.96
N ASP A 93 -26.25 -2.61 -4.04
CA ASP A 93 -27.07 -1.39 -3.93
C ASP A 93 -28.32 -1.62 -3.06
N LYS A 94 -28.95 -2.79 -3.17
CA LYS A 94 -30.09 -3.14 -2.32
C LYS A 94 -29.69 -3.31 -0.86
N MET A 95 -28.52 -3.87 -0.63
CA MET A 95 -27.95 -3.95 0.73
C MET A 95 -27.69 -2.55 1.30
N LEU A 96 -27.04 -1.66 0.54
CA LEU A 96 -26.78 -0.28 0.97
C LEU A 96 -28.09 0.48 1.24
N GLN A 97 -29.05 0.43 0.30
CA GLN A 97 -30.35 1.06 0.47
C GLN A 97 -31.06 0.59 1.75
N SER A 98 -31.12 -0.73 1.96
CA SER A 98 -31.75 -1.31 3.14
C SER A 98 -31.06 -0.91 4.44
N THR A 99 -29.73 -0.83 4.42
CA THR A 99 -28.92 -0.49 5.61
C THR A 99 -29.01 0.99 5.97
N MET A 100 -29.07 1.87 4.95
CA MET A 100 -29.13 3.33 5.16
C MET A 100 -30.55 3.83 5.40
N GLY A 101 -31.56 3.12 4.91
CA GLY A 101 -32.95 3.57 4.84
C GLY A 101 -33.21 4.50 3.64
N ASP A 102 -34.47 4.52 3.17
CA ASP A 102 -34.84 5.15 1.90
C ASP A 102 -34.53 6.65 1.84
N GLU A 103 -34.76 7.41 2.91
CA GLU A 103 -34.48 8.85 2.97
C GLU A 103 -32.98 9.14 2.85
N SER A 104 -32.15 8.45 3.61
CA SER A 104 -30.69 8.61 3.58
C SER A 104 -30.12 8.14 2.23
N TRP A 105 -30.63 7.05 1.69
CA TRP A 105 -30.26 6.55 0.36
C TRP A 105 -30.57 7.56 -0.75
N ALA A 106 -31.82 8.12 -0.76
CA ALA A 106 -32.20 9.12 -1.75
C ALA A 106 -31.34 10.39 -1.66
N THR A 107 -30.97 10.80 -0.44
CA THR A 107 -30.07 11.92 -0.24
C THR A 107 -28.65 11.60 -0.71
N ALA A 108 -28.09 10.47 -0.29
CA ALA A 108 -26.74 10.07 -0.64
C ALA A 108 -26.55 9.87 -2.15
N THR A 109 -27.50 9.24 -2.83
CA THR A 109 -27.44 9.02 -4.28
C THR A 109 -27.55 10.30 -5.08
N LYS A 110 -28.21 11.34 -4.53
CA LYS A 110 -28.38 12.64 -5.20
C LYS A 110 -27.15 13.54 -5.07
N GLN A 111 -26.54 13.58 -3.90
CA GLN A 111 -25.45 14.52 -3.60
C GLN A 111 -24.08 13.86 -3.32
N GLY A 112 -24.04 12.52 -3.38
CA GLY A 112 -22.81 11.75 -3.19
C GLY A 112 -22.50 11.38 -1.73
N TRP A 113 -23.21 11.93 -0.75
CA TRP A 113 -22.98 11.67 0.67
C TRP A 113 -24.22 11.94 1.52
N VAL A 114 -24.23 11.43 2.75
CA VAL A 114 -25.24 11.75 3.76
C VAL A 114 -24.63 11.72 5.15
N GLU A 115 -25.03 12.67 6.00
CA GLU A 115 -24.64 12.65 7.41
C GLU A 115 -25.34 11.48 8.12
N LEU A 116 -24.57 10.71 8.88
CA LEU A 116 -25.11 9.64 9.70
C LEU A 116 -25.71 10.27 10.97
N LYS A 117 -27.04 10.29 11.05
CA LYS A 117 -27.71 10.65 12.31
C LYS A 117 -27.15 9.74 13.41
N ARG A 118 -26.53 10.35 14.43
CA ARG A 118 -26.08 9.61 15.60
C ARG A 118 -27.30 8.86 16.13
N ALA A 119 -27.26 7.54 16.13
CA ALA A 119 -28.33 6.76 16.72
C ALA A 119 -28.45 7.23 18.19
N GLU A 120 -29.54 7.87 18.51
CA GLU A 120 -29.84 8.21 19.91
C GLU A 120 -29.87 6.88 20.69
N GLY A 121 -28.76 6.56 21.33
CA GLY A 121 -28.66 5.67 22.45
C GLY A 121 -29.23 4.27 22.31
N LYS A 122 -28.71 3.41 21.38
CA LYS A 122 -28.74 1.95 21.53
C LYS A 122 -27.70 1.24 20.65
N GLY A 123 -26.49 1.72 20.62
CA GLY A 123 -25.36 0.83 20.34
C GLY A 123 -24.99 0.10 21.64
N PRO A 124 -24.37 -1.10 21.60
CA PRO A 124 -23.82 -1.68 22.80
C PRO A 124 -22.74 -0.73 23.31
N ARG A 125 -23.15 0.16 24.19
CA ARG A 125 -22.24 0.81 25.10
C ARG A 125 -21.74 -0.35 25.95
N ALA A 126 -20.43 -0.64 25.82
CA ALA A 126 -19.81 -1.47 26.81
C ALA A 126 -20.19 -0.83 28.16
N GLU A 127 -21.12 -1.47 28.88
CA GLU A 127 -21.50 -1.04 30.21
C GLU A 127 -20.21 -1.08 31.02
N GLY A 128 -19.74 0.06 31.45
CA GLY A 128 -18.66 0.16 32.40
C GLY A 128 -17.55 1.14 32.13
N THR A 129 -17.48 1.78 30.98
CA THR A 129 -16.47 2.84 30.85
C THR A 129 -17.16 4.16 30.43
N PRO A 130 -17.34 5.11 31.38
CA PRO A 130 -17.71 6.46 30.99
C PRO A 130 -16.70 6.93 29.95
N ALA A 131 -17.20 7.52 28.82
CA ALA A 131 -16.33 8.23 27.91
C ALA A 131 -15.55 9.23 28.78
N ARG A 132 -14.31 8.88 29.07
CA ARG A 132 -13.39 9.74 29.80
C ARG A 132 -13.29 10.96 28.90
N ALA A 133 -13.96 12.05 29.29
CA ALA A 133 -13.72 13.34 28.70
C ALA A 133 -12.19 13.44 28.61
N ALA A 134 -11.68 13.76 27.41
CA ALA A 134 -10.26 13.99 27.25
C ALA A 134 -9.89 15.10 28.22
N THR A 135 -9.53 14.73 29.44
CA THR A 135 -8.97 15.64 30.39
C THR A 135 -7.66 16.10 29.78
N ALA A 136 -7.62 17.36 29.39
CA ALA A 136 -6.37 18.03 29.08
C ALA A 136 -5.37 17.65 30.18
N GLY A 137 -4.33 16.89 29.83
CA GLY A 137 -3.34 16.42 30.79
C GLY A 137 -3.35 14.90 31.08
N ALA A 138 -3.64 14.05 30.11
CA ALA A 138 -3.18 12.67 30.22
C ALA A 138 -1.66 12.72 30.33
N GLN A 139 -1.14 12.68 31.56
CA GLN A 139 0.29 12.52 31.78
C GLN A 139 0.67 11.18 31.18
N VAL A 140 1.60 11.22 30.24
CA VAL A 140 2.29 10.01 29.77
C VAL A 140 3.00 9.43 30.99
N THR A 141 2.40 8.41 31.60
CA THR A 141 2.87 7.82 32.85
C THR A 141 4.02 6.84 32.67
N SER A 142 4.35 6.53 31.43
CA SER A 142 5.49 5.68 31.09
C SER A 142 6.45 6.45 30.19
N PRO A 143 7.77 6.41 30.45
CA PRO A 143 8.75 6.97 29.53
C PRO A 143 8.60 6.24 28.17
N PRO A 144 8.85 6.94 27.06
CA PRO A 144 8.89 6.29 25.76
C PRO A 144 9.91 5.14 25.81
N ARG A 145 9.54 3.99 25.27
CA ARG A 145 10.47 2.87 25.14
C ARG A 145 11.48 3.19 24.05
N ASP A 146 12.72 2.74 24.23
CA ASP A 146 13.70 2.82 23.16
C ASP A 146 13.25 2.02 21.94
N ALA A 147 13.49 2.58 20.76
CA ALA A 147 13.17 1.89 19.50
C ALA A 147 14.05 0.63 19.36
N VAL A 148 13.40 -0.48 19.05
CA VAL A 148 14.07 -1.77 18.77
C VAL A 148 14.12 -1.97 17.26
N PHE A 149 15.31 -2.22 16.73
CA PHE A 149 15.53 -2.47 15.31
C PHE A 149 15.97 -3.92 15.09
N ASP A 150 15.47 -4.52 14.03
CA ASP A 150 15.88 -5.83 13.56
C ASP A 150 17.18 -5.72 12.73
N GLY A 151 18.14 -6.60 13.00
CA GLY A 151 19.46 -6.62 12.39
C GLY A 151 20.57 -6.07 13.29
N ASP A 152 21.74 -6.75 13.28
CA ASP A 152 22.94 -6.34 14.02
C ASP A 152 23.51 -5.04 13.45
N PRO A 153 23.67 -3.96 14.23
CA PRO A 153 24.16 -2.67 13.74
C PRO A 153 25.60 -2.71 13.20
N THR A 154 26.40 -3.70 13.58
CA THR A 154 27.77 -3.86 13.04
C THR A 154 27.75 -4.49 11.65
N GLN A 155 26.78 -5.34 11.37
CA GLN A 155 26.61 -6.01 10.08
C GLN A 155 25.68 -5.19 9.15
N TYR A 156 24.65 -4.55 9.71
CA TYR A 156 23.64 -3.76 9.02
C TYR A 156 23.62 -2.31 9.59
N PRO A 157 24.56 -1.46 9.18
CA PRO A 157 24.80 -0.16 9.83
C PRO A 157 23.73 0.89 9.52
N PHE A 158 22.86 0.68 8.53
CA PHE A 158 21.87 1.67 8.11
C PHE A 158 20.48 1.30 8.57
N HIS A 159 19.67 2.32 8.90
CA HIS A 159 18.24 2.20 9.05
C HIS A 159 17.58 2.21 7.66
N PHE A 160 16.61 1.34 7.45
CA PHE A 160 15.89 1.28 6.20
C PHE A 160 14.53 1.96 6.31
N LEU A 161 14.26 2.93 5.45
CA LEU A 161 13.00 3.68 5.38
C LEU A 161 12.29 3.40 4.06
N PRO A 162 11.37 2.41 4.00
CA PRO A 162 10.47 2.30 2.87
C PRO A 162 9.40 3.39 2.95
N TYR A 163 9.04 3.96 1.81
CA TYR A 163 7.98 4.97 1.73
C TYR A 163 7.07 4.75 0.52
N ALA A 164 5.82 5.19 0.63
CA ALA A 164 4.87 5.06 -0.46
C ALA A 164 5.30 5.91 -1.66
N SER A 165 5.36 5.31 -2.85
CA SER A 165 5.56 6.05 -4.09
C SER A 165 4.38 6.99 -4.34
N GLN A 166 4.66 8.22 -4.74
CA GLN A 166 3.58 9.16 -5.09
C GLN A 166 2.78 8.70 -6.32
N ALA A 167 3.41 8.01 -7.25
CA ALA A 167 2.75 7.49 -8.44
C ALA A 167 1.95 6.21 -8.16
N PHE A 168 2.47 5.29 -7.36
CA PHE A 168 1.94 3.93 -7.24
C PHE A 168 1.35 3.61 -5.87
N VAL A 169 1.59 4.44 -4.86
CA VAL A 169 1.20 4.26 -3.46
C VAL A 169 1.71 2.91 -2.93
N ASP A 170 0.85 1.88 -2.93
CA ASP A 170 1.15 0.52 -2.49
C ASP A 170 1.59 -0.43 -3.62
N GLY A 171 1.56 0.04 -4.87
CA GLY A 171 1.89 -0.74 -6.07
C GLY A 171 0.70 -1.23 -6.87
N SER A 172 -0.52 -1.13 -6.37
CA SER A 172 -1.73 -1.58 -7.06
C SER A 172 -1.97 -0.86 -8.39
N LEU A 173 -1.41 0.33 -8.57
CA LEU A 173 -1.50 1.16 -9.78
C LEU A 173 -0.29 1.05 -10.71
N ALA A 174 0.72 0.24 -10.39
CA ALA A 174 1.96 0.13 -11.18
C ALA A 174 1.74 -0.36 -12.62
N HIS A 175 0.63 -1.01 -12.90
CA HIS A 175 0.27 -1.47 -14.24
C HIS A 175 -0.15 -0.36 -15.20
N LEU A 176 -0.36 0.87 -14.73
CA LEU A 176 -0.79 2.00 -15.54
C LEU A 176 0.42 2.71 -16.18
N PRO A 177 0.55 2.72 -17.52
CA PRO A 177 1.76 3.25 -18.18
C PRO A 177 1.96 4.75 -17.91
N TRP A 178 0.88 5.53 -17.84
CA TRP A 178 0.99 6.97 -17.57
C TRP A 178 1.50 7.29 -16.16
N LEU A 179 1.29 6.40 -15.17
CA LEU A 179 1.91 6.53 -13.85
C LEU A 179 3.37 6.10 -13.86
N GLN A 180 3.75 5.12 -14.70
CA GLN A 180 5.15 4.77 -14.92
C GLN A 180 5.93 5.93 -15.57
N GLU A 181 5.28 6.72 -16.42
CA GLU A 181 5.85 7.89 -17.07
C GLU A 181 5.84 9.15 -16.21
N MET A 182 5.12 9.15 -15.09
CA MET A 182 5.05 10.29 -14.19
C MET A 182 6.35 10.41 -13.39
N PRO A 183 7.12 11.50 -13.58
CA PRO A 183 8.36 11.70 -12.84
C PRO A 183 8.08 11.87 -11.35
N ASP A 184 8.89 11.24 -10.53
CA ASP A 184 8.91 11.54 -9.09
C ASP A 184 9.27 13.02 -8.88
N PRO A 185 8.54 13.76 -8.03
CA PRO A 185 8.70 15.22 -7.95
C PRO A 185 10.03 15.68 -7.37
N ILE A 186 10.75 14.82 -6.65
CA ILE A 186 12.05 15.16 -6.03
C ILE A 186 13.20 14.61 -6.85
N THR A 187 13.15 13.33 -7.21
CA THR A 187 14.26 12.66 -7.91
C THR A 187 14.17 12.77 -9.42
N THR A 188 13.00 13.11 -9.97
CA THR A 188 12.63 13.07 -11.39
C THR A 188 12.75 11.67 -12.02
N ALA A 189 12.88 10.63 -11.21
CA ALA A 189 12.99 9.25 -11.65
C ALA A 189 11.65 8.69 -12.13
N MET A 190 11.72 7.79 -13.12
CA MET A 190 10.57 7.13 -13.77
C MET A 190 10.93 5.68 -14.08
N TRP A 191 9.93 4.85 -14.31
CA TRP A 191 10.04 3.49 -14.84
C TRP A 191 10.90 2.52 -14.02
N SER A 192 11.34 2.89 -12.81
CA SER A 192 12.26 2.10 -11.98
C SER A 192 11.99 2.32 -10.50
N SER A 193 12.69 1.55 -9.68
CA SER A 193 12.93 1.86 -8.26
C SER A 193 14.28 2.54 -8.12
N TRP A 194 14.51 3.17 -6.98
CA TRP A 194 15.81 3.73 -6.60
C TRP A 194 16.00 3.63 -5.09
N VAL A 195 17.23 3.81 -4.64
CA VAL A 195 17.54 3.98 -3.22
C VAL A 195 18.18 5.35 -3.00
N GLU A 196 17.64 6.10 -2.07
CA GLU A 196 18.18 7.40 -1.69
C GLU A 196 19.26 7.24 -0.61
N ILE A 197 20.37 7.89 -0.83
CA ILE A 197 21.54 7.83 0.05
C ILE A 197 22.09 9.25 0.28
N ASN A 198 22.50 9.53 1.54
CA ASN A 198 23.10 10.81 1.88
C ASN A 198 24.43 11.05 1.13
N PRO A 199 24.73 12.28 0.65
CA PRO A 199 25.95 12.58 -0.10
C PRO A 199 27.25 12.23 0.63
N GLN A 200 27.33 12.45 1.95
CA GLN A 200 28.52 12.12 2.75
C GLN A 200 28.71 10.59 2.83
N THR A 201 27.63 9.86 2.99
CA THR A 201 27.63 8.40 3.01
C THR A 201 28.00 7.83 1.64
N ALA A 202 27.43 8.36 0.59
CA ALA A 202 27.74 7.98 -0.79
C ALA A 202 29.24 8.19 -1.10
N ALA A 203 29.78 9.35 -0.78
CA ALA A 203 31.22 9.64 -0.95
C ALA A 203 32.10 8.69 -0.15
N ARG A 204 31.76 8.41 1.11
CA ARG A 204 32.52 7.48 1.97
C ARG A 204 32.53 6.05 1.40
N LEU A 205 31.43 5.62 0.77
CA LEU A 205 31.28 4.27 0.22
C LEU A 205 31.71 4.18 -1.26
N GLY A 206 32.09 5.30 -1.89
CA GLY A 206 32.44 5.34 -3.32
C GLY A 206 31.26 5.06 -4.23
N ILE A 207 30.03 5.42 -3.80
CA ILE A 207 28.79 5.27 -4.56
C ILE A 207 28.49 6.61 -5.24
N GLY A 208 28.36 6.59 -6.56
CA GLY A 208 27.92 7.73 -7.37
C GLY A 208 26.41 7.70 -7.61
N ASP A 209 25.88 8.86 -8.02
CA ASP A 209 24.49 8.97 -8.47
C ASP A 209 24.26 8.10 -9.71
N GLY A 210 23.24 7.25 -9.67
CA GLY A 210 22.93 6.27 -10.73
C GLY A 210 23.73 4.96 -10.68
N ASP A 211 24.68 4.80 -9.76
CA ASP A 211 25.34 3.50 -9.56
C ASP A 211 24.34 2.45 -9.08
N VAL A 212 24.44 1.24 -9.61
CA VAL A 212 23.64 0.12 -9.11
C VAL A 212 24.25 -0.38 -7.81
N VAL A 213 23.41 -0.48 -6.79
CA VAL A 213 23.78 -0.95 -5.46
C VAL A 213 22.88 -2.12 -5.06
N GLU A 214 23.43 -2.98 -4.22
CA GLU A 214 22.67 -4.01 -3.53
C GLU A 214 22.43 -3.58 -2.08
N ILE A 215 21.16 -3.59 -1.69
CA ILE A 215 20.71 -3.36 -0.33
C ILE A 215 20.31 -4.74 0.24
N ALA A 216 20.82 -5.09 1.40
CA ALA A 216 20.54 -6.37 2.04
C ALA A 216 20.23 -6.22 3.53
N SER A 217 19.31 -7.07 4.01
CA SER A 217 18.98 -7.30 5.41
C SER A 217 19.12 -8.78 5.75
N ASP A 218 18.79 -9.18 6.97
CA ASP A 218 18.68 -10.61 7.33
C ASP A 218 17.53 -11.34 6.58
N HIS A 219 16.60 -10.59 6.00
CA HIS A 219 15.38 -11.13 5.36
C HIS A 219 15.51 -11.27 3.84
N GLY A 220 16.42 -10.52 3.22
CA GLY A 220 16.60 -10.57 1.77
C GLY A 220 17.53 -9.49 1.22
N ALA A 221 17.62 -9.46 -0.10
CA ALA A 221 18.39 -8.46 -0.82
C ALA A 221 17.63 -7.95 -2.05
N VAL A 222 17.84 -6.69 -2.40
CA VAL A 222 17.33 -6.07 -3.62
C VAL A 222 18.41 -5.22 -4.27
N ARG A 223 18.30 -5.02 -5.58
CA ARG A 223 19.20 -4.13 -6.33
C ARG A 223 18.43 -2.96 -6.90
N ALA A 224 19.01 -1.78 -6.79
CA ALA A 224 18.43 -0.56 -7.34
C ALA A 224 19.53 0.46 -7.67
N PRO A 225 19.29 1.40 -8.60
CA PRO A 225 20.18 2.54 -8.78
C PRO A 225 20.12 3.46 -7.57
N ALA A 226 21.26 4.01 -7.19
CA ALA A 226 21.38 4.99 -6.12
C ALA A 226 20.99 6.39 -6.60
N VAL A 227 20.29 7.12 -5.76
CA VAL A 227 20.05 8.56 -5.88
C VAL A 227 20.73 9.26 -4.72
N VAL A 228 21.70 10.11 -5.02
CA VAL A 228 22.39 10.89 -4.00
C VAL A 228 21.51 12.07 -3.62
N SER A 229 20.92 12.02 -2.41
CA SER A 229 19.93 12.97 -1.93
C SER A 229 20.35 13.63 -0.63
N PRO A 230 20.48 14.97 -0.58
CA PRO A 230 20.84 15.68 0.64
C PRO A 230 19.71 15.66 1.70
N GLY A 231 18.49 15.27 1.31
CA GLY A 231 17.35 15.16 2.21
C GLY A 231 17.37 13.93 3.11
N ILE A 232 18.27 12.96 2.87
CA ILE A 232 18.37 11.73 3.62
C ILE A 232 19.45 11.86 4.70
N ALA A 233 19.16 11.36 5.91
CA ALA A 233 20.14 11.33 7.00
C ALA A 233 21.32 10.38 6.69
N PRO A 234 22.53 10.62 7.23
CA PRO A 234 23.72 9.83 6.88
C PRO A 234 23.66 8.33 7.21
N ASP A 235 22.81 7.96 8.17
CA ASP A 235 22.61 6.58 8.64
C ASP A 235 21.31 5.93 8.14
N VAL A 236 20.64 6.57 7.17
CA VAL A 236 19.37 6.10 6.59
C VAL A 236 19.54 5.80 5.11
N LEU A 237 18.91 4.73 4.66
CA LEU A 237 18.63 4.44 3.25
C LEU A 237 17.14 4.44 3.03
N ALA A 238 16.64 5.22 2.09
CA ALA A 238 15.21 5.28 1.79
C ALA A 238 14.91 4.72 0.39
N MET A 239 13.76 4.07 0.24
CA MET A 239 13.38 3.45 -1.03
C MET A 239 11.86 3.48 -1.21
N PRO A 240 11.33 3.92 -2.37
CA PRO A 240 9.91 3.89 -2.65
C PRO A 240 9.41 2.45 -2.84
N VAL A 241 8.24 2.15 -2.28
CA VAL A 241 7.51 0.91 -2.59
C VAL A 241 6.65 1.09 -3.85
N GLY A 242 6.11 -0.01 -4.38
CA GLY A 242 5.16 0.01 -5.49
C GLY A 242 5.71 -0.48 -6.82
N GLN A 243 6.98 -0.88 -6.86
CA GLN A 243 7.62 -1.53 -8.01
C GLN A 243 8.17 -2.91 -7.63
N GLY A 244 8.70 -3.65 -8.60
CA GLY A 244 9.29 -4.97 -8.39
C GLY A 244 8.31 -6.12 -8.46
N HIS A 245 7.23 -5.97 -9.22
CA HIS A 245 6.29 -7.03 -9.56
C HIS A 245 6.95 -8.05 -10.50
N GLU A 246 6.79 -9.32 -10.20
CA GLU A 246 7.19 -10.42 -11.10
C GLU A 246 6.14 -10.60 -12.20
N THR A 247 4.86 -10.49 -11.83
CA THR A 247 3.72 -10.57 -12.75
C THR A 247 2.71 -9.47 -12.42
N PHE A 248 2.58 -8.48 -13.28
CA PHE A 248 1.51 -7.49 -13.21
C PHE A 248 1.41 -6.72 -14.53
N THR A 249 0.79 -7.32 -15.53
CA THR A 249 0.72 -6.81 -16.88
C THR A 249 2.08 -6.48 -17.52
N ARG A 250 2.10 -5.99 -18.76
CA ARG A 250 3.37 -5.73 -19.47
C ARG A 250 4.13 -4.48 -18.98
N TYR A 251 3.48 -3.58 -18.25
CA TYR A 251 4.09 -2.30 -17.83
C TYR A 251 4.71 -2.35 -16.44
N ALA A 252 4.25 -3.26 -15.56
CA ALA A 252 4.79 -3.40 -14.21
C ALA A 252 5.68 -4.64 -14.04
N SER A 253 5.44 -5.71 -14.83
CA SER A 253 6.23 -6.95 -14.70
C SER A 253 7.71 -6.71 -14.98
N GLY A 254 8.56 -7.17 -14.07
CA GLY A 254 10.02 -7.11 -14.19
C GLY A 254 10.62 -5.71 -14.11
N ARG A 255 9.88 -4.72 -13.59
CA ARG A 255 10.37 -3.35 -13.43
C ARG A 255 10.67 -3.03 -11.98
N GLY A 256 11.84 -2.41 -11.77
CA GLY A 256 12.29 -2.02 -10.44
C GLY A 256 12.49 -3.19 -9.49
N SER A 257 12.50 -2.90 -8.21
CA SER A 257 12.70 -3.88 -7.13
C SER A 257 11.70 -3.64 -6.02
N ASN A 258 11.28 -4.73 -5.36
CA ASN A 258 10.34 -4.65 -4.25
C ASN A 258 11.07 -4.56 -2.91
N PRO A 259 11.11 -3.37 -2.26
CA PRO A 259 11.80 -3.19 -1.00
C PRO A 259 11.16 -3.92 0.19
N VAL A 260 9.91 -4.36 0.06
CA VAL A 260 9.25 -5.17 1.10
C VAL A 260 9.99 -6.50 1.37
N LYS A 261 10.76 -6.99 0.39
CA LYS A 261 11.62 -8.17 0.56
C LYS A 261 12.72 -8.00 1.62
N LEU A 262 13.03 -6.77 2.01
CA LEU A 262 14.03 -6.45 3.04
C LEU A 262 13.44 -6.40 4.45
N LEU A 263 12.13 -6.26 4.60
CA LEU A 263 11.51 -5.91 5.87
C LEU A 263 11.42 -7.09 6.83
N ALA A 264 11.74 -6.83 8.09
CA ALA A 264 11.42 -7.74 9.18
C ALA A 264 9.89 -7.86 9.35
N PRO A 265 9.35 -9.06 9.57
CA PRO A 265 7.92 -9.24 9.83
C PRO A 265 7.57 -8.88 11.29
N THR A 266 8.04 -7.73 11.77
CA THR A 266 7.86 -7.26 13.13
C THR A 266 6.62 -6.39 13.21
N VAL A 267 5.81 -6.62 14.23
CA VAL A 267 4.63 -5.81 14.51
C VAL A 267 4.79 -5.08 15.83
N GLU A 268 4.21 -3.92 15.93
CA GLU A 268 4.13 -3.18 17.19
C GLU A 268 3.15 -3.91 18.14
N PRO A 269 3.57 -4.25 19.35
CA PRO A 269 2.75 -5.09 20.23
C PRO A 269 1.41 -4.48 20.66
N GLU A 270 1.33 -3.16 20.74
CA GLU A 270 0.15 -2.45 21.24
C GLU A 270 -0.91 -2.26 20.16
N THR A 271 -0.51 -2.01 18.93
CA THR A 271 -1.42 -1.71 17.81
C THR A 271 -1.57 -2.87 16.83
N GLY A 272 -0.62 -3.79 16.78
CA GLY A 272 -0.54 -4.84 15.76
C GLY A 272 -0.10 -4.32 14.38
N ALA A 273 0.26 -3.04 14.29
CA ALA A 273 0.74 -2.45 13.04
C ALA A 273 2.14 -2.98 12.69
N LEU A 274 2.43 -3.13 11.38
CA LEU A 274 3.76 -3.48 10.92
C LEU A 274 4.75 -2.38 11.32
N ALA A 275 5.84 -2.76 11.96
CA ALA A 275 6.96 -1.87 12.32
C ALA A 275 7.77 -1.56 11.04
N TRP A 276 7.21 -0.73 10.20
CA TRP A 276 7.61 -0.46 8.80
C TRP A 276 9.05 -0.03 8.63
N ALA A 277 9.60 0.75 9.56
CA ALA A 277 10.96 1.30 9.53
C ALA A 277 11.90 0.64 10.55
N ALA A 278 11.54 -0.53 11.08
CA ALA A 278 12.33 -1.19 12.13
C ALA A 278 13.45 -2.10 11.62
N THR A 279 13.68 -2.17 10.31
CA THR A 279 14.69 -3.05 9.71
C THR A 279 16.00 -2.30 9.49
N ARG A 280 17.11 -2.94 9.81
CA ARG A 280 18.45 -2.48 9.45
C ARG A 280 18.95 -3.16 8.19
N VAL A 281 19.76 -2.43 7.42
CA VAL A 281 20.30 -2.89 6.13
C VAL A 281 21.77 -2.53 5.98
N LYS A 282 22.43 -3.21 5.06
CA LYS A 282 23.73 -2.81 4.50
C LYS A 282 23.57 -2.49 3.02
N ILE A 283 24.51 -1.71 2.50
CA ILE A 283 24.59 -1.35 1.08
C ILE A 283 25.97 -1.66 0.54
N SER A 284 26.03 -2.14 -0.69
CA SER A 284 27.28 -2.34 -1.42
C SER A 284 27.10 -1.99 -2.88
N ARG A 285 28.14 -1.45 -3.50
CA ARG A 285 28.16 -1.20 -4.93
C ARG A 285 28.24 -2.51 -5.69
N VAL A 286 27.38 -2.66 -6.73
CA VAL A 286 27.45 -3.77 -7.69
C VAL A 286 28.10 -3.23 -8.95
N GLY A 287 29.18 -3.88 -9.42
CA GLY A 287 29.83 -3.49 -10.68
C GLY A 287 28.92 -3.83 -11.87
N GLU A 288 28.96 -3.05 -12.92
CA GLU A 288 28.12 -3.12 -14.15
C GLU A 288 26.59 -2.92 -13.90
N PRO A 289 26.02 -1.86 -14.48
CA PRO A 289 24.61 -1.52 -14.26
C PRO A 289 23.72 -2.31 -15.22
N ASP A 290 22.94 -3.23 -14.71
CA ASP A 290 21.79 -3.83 -15.42
C ASP A 290 20.56 -2.89 -15.47
N GLY A 291 20.68 -1.65 -15.10
CA GLY A 291 19.57 -0.72 -15.12
C GLY A 291 19.99 0.75 -15.03
N ARG A 292 19.67 1.51 -16.05
CA ARG A 292 19.82 2.98 -16.00
C ARG A 292 18.67 3.57 -15.18
N LEU A 293 18.99 4.44 -14.23
CA LEU A 293 18.01 5.35 -13.66
C LEU A 293 17.52 6.30 -14.76
N ILE A 294 16.26 6.19 -15.13
CA ILE A 294 15.62 7.07 -16.12
C ILE A 294 15.09 8.29 -15.38
N ARG A 295 15.47 9.48 -15.81
CA ARG A 295 15.00 10.75 -15.27
C ARG A 295 14.42 11.64 -16.36
N PHE A 296 13.36 12.39 -16.01
CA PHE A 296 12.72 13.30 -16.95
C PHE A 296 13.63 14.45 -17.42
N ALA A 297 14.39 15.06 -16.51
CA ALA A 297 15.19 16.26 -16.77
C ALA A 297 16.70 15.99 -16.94
N GLY A 298 17.14 14.76 -17.15
CA GLY A 298 18.54 14.40 -17.20
C GLY A 298 19.23 14.46 -15.82
N ALA A 299 20.55 14.22 -15.78
CA ALA A 299 21.31 14.36 -14.53
C ALA A 299 21.41 15.85 -14.17
N LEU A 300 20.85 16.21 -13.02
CA LEU A 300 21.02 17.55 -12.45
C LEU A 300 22.47 17.81 -11.98
N PHE A 301 23.29 16.77 -11.95
CA PHE A 301 24.68 16.82 -11.57
C PHE A 301 25.53 16.23 -12.69
N ASP A 302 26.46 17.01 -13.22
CA ASP A 302 27.48 16.57 -14.18
C ASP A 302 28.23 15.34 -13.60
N HIS A 303 27.98 14.18 -14.16
CA HIS A 303 28.80 13.01 -13.84
C HIS A 303 30.18 13.27 -14.49
N PRO A 304 31.30 13.21 -13.74
CA PRO A 304 32.60 13.51 -14.28
C PRO A 304 33.01 12.63 -15.49
N ASN A 305 32.31 11.56 -15.76
CA ASN A 305 32.50 10.65 -16.89
C ASN A 305 31.52 10.87 -18.07
N ALA A 306 30.64 11.86 -18.03
CA ALA A 306 29.70 12.14 -19.14
C ALA A 306 30.37 12.87 -20.33
N ARG A 307 31.66 13.17 -20.25
CA ARG A 307 32.47 13.78 -21.34
C ARG A 307 33.48 12.76 -21.88
N ARG A 308 33.02 11.68 -22.42
CA ARG A 308 33.83 10.87 -23.34
C ARG A 308 32.97 10.32 -24.47
#